data_bc7c60ee344bdd4052fa0d76fb010dc3
#
_entry.id   bc7c60ee344bdd4052fa0d76fb010dc3
#
_cell.length_a   1.000
_cell.length_b   1.000
_cell.length_c   1.000
_cell.angle_alpha   90.00
_cell.angle_beta   90.00
_cell.angle_gamma   90.00
#
_symmetry.space_group_name_H-M   'P 1'
#
loop_
_entity.id
_entity.type
_entity.pdbx_description
1 polymer ?
#
loop_
_entity_poly.entity_id
_entity_poly.type
_entity_poly.pdbx_seq_one_letter_code
_entity_poly.pdbx_strand_id
1 'polypeptide(L)'
;MNKHTLFQKVLTIGIASTIGFGTLLAGGVEAAPVQQAESTAVSKGMQVVNYGKQFMGRPYKFGASTSTTSVFDCSSFMKYIFKKYGVNLPRTSSQQSKVGVAVSKSNLRAGDLVFFSSGSRSTGKNVTHVAVYMGNGKILHTYGKPGVTISNLNSTFWKNAYVKSRRVL
;
A
#
# COMPACT_ATOMS: atom_id res chain seq x y z
N MET A 1 -23.20 -31.65 -43.96
CA MET A 1 -21.99 -31.67 -44.81
C MET A 1 -21.32 -30.29 -44.65
N ASN A 2 -20.24 -30.21 -44.07
CA ASN A 2 -18.93 -29.68 -44.32
C ASN A 2 -18.17 -29.40 -42.98
N LYS A 3 -17.12 -30.19 -42.83
CA LYS A 3 -16.11 -30.09 -41.79
C LYS A 3 -15.11 -29.05 -42.22
N HIS A 4 -14.72 -28.14 -41.33
CA HIS A 4 -13.47 -27.40 -41.44
C HIS A 4 -12.63 -27.59 -40.18
N THR A 5 -11.62 -28.43 -40.37
CA THR A 5 -10.49 -28.70 -39.49
C THR A 5 -9.55 -27.49 -39.47
N LEU A 6 -9.28 -26.93 -38.30
CA LEU A 6 -8.28 -25.88 -38.16
C LEU A 6 -6.97 -26.48 -37.63
N PHE A 7 -5.92 -26.40 -38.46
CA PHE A 7 -4.58 -26.88 -38.19
C PHE A 7 -3.90 -26.03 -37.09
N GLN A 8 -3.47 -26.68 -36.00
CA GLN A 8 -2.48 -26.14 -35.08
C GLN A 8 -1.09 -26.29 -35.68
N LYS A 9 -0.40 -25.15 -35.91
CA LYS A 9 1.04 -25.13 -36.23
C LYS A 9 1.82 -25.11 -34.94
N VAL A 10 2.48 -26.21 -34.61
CA VAL A 10 3.50 -26.29 -33.55
C VAL A 10 4.81 -25.78 -34.16
N LEU A 11 5.36 -24.69 -33.62
CA LEU A 11 6.66 -24.15 -33.97
C LEU A 11 7.69 -24.72 -33.00
N THR A 12 8.45 -25.71 -33.46
CA THR A 12 9.63 -26.26 -32.77
C THR A 12 10.84 -25.38 -33.05
N ILE A 13 11.36 -24.69 -32.04
CA ILE A 13 12.62 -23.97 -32.12
C ILE A 13 13.73 -24.91 -31.63
N GLY A 14 14.58 -25.33 -32.52
CA GLY A 14 15.76 -26.16 -32.25
C GLY A 14 16.85 -25.33 -31.57
N ILE A 15 17.37 -25.83 -30.46
CA ILE A 15 18.50 -25.26 -29.74
C ILE A 15 19.76 -25.94 -30.26
N ALA A 16 20.60 -25.20 -30.98
CA ALA A 16 21.92 -25.65 -31.37
C ALA A 16 22.92 -25.34 -30.23
N SER A 17 23.49 -26.40 -29.65
CA SER A 17 24.55 -26.32 -28.63
C SER A 17 25.88 -26.05 -29.31
N THR A 18 26.55 -24.95 -28.99
CA THR A 18 28.00 -24.81 -29.22
C THR A 18 28.69 -24.68 -27.87
N ILE A 19 29.51 -25.70 -27.56
CA ILE A 19 30.40 -25.75 -26.40
C ILE A 19 31.62 -24.88 -26.71
N GLY A 20 31.74 -23.75 -26.00
CA GLY A 20 32.97 -22.96 -26.01
C GLY A 20 33.57 -22.94 -24.61
N PHE A 21 34.70 -23.63 -24.43
CA PHE A 21 35.51 -23.57 -23.22
C PHE A 21 36.21 -22.21 -23.14
N GLY A 22 35.86 -21.41 -22.13
CA GLY A 22 36.57 -20.18 -21.82
C GLY A 22 36.50 -19.91 -20.31
N THR A 23 37.58 -20.29 -19.61
CA THR A 23 37.79 -19.97 -18.20
C THR A 23 38.08 -18.47 -18.04
N LEU A 24 37.18 -17.72 -17.44
CA LEU A 24 37.49 -16.44 -16.82
C LEU A 24 36.87 -16.40 -15.41
N LEU A 25 37.76 -16.39 -14.42
CA LEU A 25 37.45 -16.02 -13.04
C LEU A 25 37.04 -14.55 -13.01
N ALA A 26 35.76 -14.27 -12.80
CA ALA A 26 35.29 -12.95 -12.40
C ALA A 26 34.26 -13.15 -11.33
N GLY A 27 34.51 -12.57 -10.16
CA GLY A 27 33.69 -12.67 -8.96
C GLY A 27 32.26 -12.30 -9.25
N GLY A 28 31.34 -13.23 -8.99
CA GLY A 28 29.90 -13.02 -9.03
C GLY A 28 29.50 -12.10 -7.92
N VAL A 29 29.13 -10.88 -8.25
CA VAL A 29 28.35 -10.04 -7.34
C VAL A 29 26.91 -10.59 -7.38
N GLU A 30 26.56 -11.33 -6.36
CA GLU A 30 25.23 -11.91 -6.17
C GLU A 30 24.21 -10.79 -5.86
N ALA A 31 23.62 -10.20 -6.90
CA ALA A 31 22.60 -9.17 -6.76
C ALA A 31 21.20 -9.78 -6.93
N ALA A 32 20.70 -10.51 -5.94
CA ALA A 32 19.39 -11.15 -6.10
C ALA A 32 18.39 -11.16 -4.92
N PRO A 33 18.48 -10.41 -3.81
CA PRO A 33 17.31 -10.38 -2.89
C PRO A 33 16.43 -9.12 -3.00
N VAL A 34 16.87 -8.03 -3.61
CA VAL A 34 16.16 -6.73 -3.54
C VAL A 34 14.85 -6.74 -4.34
N GLN A 35 14.81 -7.38 -5.50
CA GLN A 35 13.65 -7.33 -6.38
C GLN A 35 12.48 -8.19 -5.88
N GLN A 36 12.76 -9.32 -5.25
CA GLN A 36 11.72 -10.20 -4.70
C GLN A 36 11.09 -9.63 -3.43
N ALA A 37 11.86 -8.96 -2.57
CA ALA A 37 11.36 -8.27 -1.38
C ALA A 37 10.46 -7.10 -1.77
N GLU A 38 10.78 -6.36 -2.82
CA GLU A 38 9.98 -5.23 -3.31
C GLU A 38 8.65 -5.70 -3.91
N SER A 39 8.63 -6.74 -4.71
CA SER A 39 7.42 -7.34 -5.26
C SER A 39 6.50 -7.87 -4.16
N THR A 40 7.04 -8.52 -3.13
CA THR A 40 6.29 -9.02 -1.98
C THR A 40 5.70 -7.87 -1.14
N ALA A 41 6.45 -6.79 -0.92
CA ALA A 41 5.98 -5.63 -0.19
C ALA A 41 4.83 -4.91 -0.92
N VAL A 42 4.91 -4.76 -2.23
CA VAL A 42 3.82 -4.22 -3.06
C VAL A 42 2.59 -5.11 -2.98
N SER A 43 2.75 -6.42 -3.07
CA SER A 43 1.65 -7.39 -2.92
C SER A 43 0.98 -7.29 -1.55
N LYS A 44 1.75 -7.24 -0.45
CA LYS A 44 1.21 -7.06 0.90
C LYS A 44 0.47 -5.74 1.07
N GLY A 45 1.01 -4.65 0.52
CA GLY A 45 0.37 -3.35 0.56
C GLY A 45 -1.00 -3.35 -0.11
N MET A 46 -1.10 -4.00 -1.27
CA MET A 46 -2.39 -4.14 -1.95
C MET A 46 -3.36 -5.06 -1.18
N GLN A 47 -2.87 -6.11 -0.53
CA GLN A 47 -3.70 -6.97 0.33
C GLN A 47 -4.27 -6.17 1.50
N VAL A 48 -3.48 -5.34 2.19
CA VAL A 48 -3.95 -4.43 3.26
C VAL A 48 -5.06 -3.51 2.75
N VAL A 49 -4.85 -2.87 1.60
CA VAL A 49 -5.84 -1.99 0.96
C VAL A 49 -7.13 -2.74 0.66
N ASN A 50 -7.05 -3.90 0.01
CA ASN A 50 -8.22 -4.71 -0.36
C ASN A 50 -8.99 -5.20 0.87
N TYR A 51 -8.29 -5.58 1.94
CA TYR A 51 -8.93 -5.90 3.21
C TYR A 51 -9.63 -4.68 3.82
N GLY A 52 -8.98 -3.52 3.81
CA GLY A 52 -9.57 -2.28 4.31
C GLY A 52 -10.84 -1.87 3.55
N LYS A 53 -10.92 -2.12 2.25
CA LYS A 53 -12.11 -1.83 1.44
C LYS A 53 -13.37 -2.60 1.88
N GLN A 54 -13.23 -3.73 2.58
CA GLN A 54 -14.37 -4.48 3.12
C GLN A 54 -15.13 -3.71 4.22
N PHE A 55 -14.53 -2.65 4.77
CA PHE A 55 -15.11 -1.81 5.81
C PHE A 55 -15.69 -0.48 5.26
N MET A 56 -15.80 -0.33 3.94
CA MET A 56 -16.38 0.88 3.34
C MET A 56 -17.74 1.21 3.98
N GLY A 57 -17.94 2.50 4.29
CA GLY A 57 -19.17 3.00 4.91
C GLY A 57 -19.26 2.78 6.44
N ARG A 58 -18.33 2.08 7.08
CA ARG A 58 -18.31 1.95 8.56
C ARG A 58 -18.18 3.34 9.20
N PRO A 59 -19.05 3.69 10.15
CA PRO A 59 -19.11 5.05 10.68
C PRO A 59 -17.83 5.50 11.36
N TYR A 60 -17.53 6.79 11.26
CA TYR A 60 -16.47 7.44 12.01
C TYR A 60 -16.91 7.75 13.45
N LYS A 61 -16.04 7.40 14.42
CA LYS A 61 -16.19 7.83 15.82
C LYS A 61 -14.80 8.18 16.35
N PHE A 62 -14.61 9.44 16.75
CA PHE A 62 -13.34 9.86 17.36
C PHE A 62 -13.07 9.07 18.65
N GLY A 63 -11.83 8.60 18.83
CA GLY A 63 -11.46 7.77 19.96
C GLY A 63 -12.04 6.35 19.94
N ALA A 64 -12.44 5.83 18.77
CA ALA A 64 -12.97 4.49 18.62
C ALA A 64 -12.05 3.44 19.25
N SER A 65 -12.64 2.47 19.97
CA SER A 65 -11.89 1.34 20.54
C SER A 65 -11.27 0.49 19.42
N THR A 66 -10.10 -0.10 19.70
CA THR A 66 -9.46 -1.08 18.82
C THR A 66 -10.02 -2.49 18.97
N SER A 67 -10.95 -2.71 19.89
CA SER A 67 -11.65 -3.99 20.12
C SER A 67 -12.94 -4.15 19.31
N THR A 68 -13.37 -3.11 18.58
CA THR A 68 -14.59 -3.14 17.75
C THR A 68 -14.27 -2.87 16.29
N THR A 69 -15.14 -3.37 15.40
CA THR A 69 -15.12 -3.09 13.96
C THR A 69 -16.40 -2.40 13.47
N SER A 70 -17.31 -2.09 14.39
CA SER A 70 -18.57 -1.39 14.06
C SER A 70 -18.34 0.09 13.74
N VAL A 71 -17.35 0.70 14.36
CA VAL A 71 -16.95 2.10 14.15
C VAL A 71 -15.41 2.21 14.17
N PHE A 72 -14.87 3.23 13.50
CA PHE A 72 -13.44 3.53 13.49
C PHE A 72 -13.16 5.01 13.64
N ASP A 73 -12.00 5.37 14.23
CA ASP A 73 -11.30 6.59 13.87
C ASP A 73 -10.17 6.29 12.87
N CYS A 74 -9.52 7.34 12.34
CA CYS A 74 -8.51 7.18 11.30
C CYS A 74 -7.39 6.21 11.68
N SER A 75 -6.86 6.33 12.90
CA SER A 75 -5.72 5.53 13.37
C SER A 75 -6.12 4.15 13.88
N SER A 76 -7.31 3.98 14.48
CA SER A 76 -7.82 2.66 14.84
C SER A 76 -8.11 1.81 13.60
N PHE A 77 -8.60 2.43 12.53
CA PHE A 77 -8.80 1.76 11.25
C PHE A 77 -7.47 1.27 10.65
N MET A 78 -6.45 2.13 10.57
CA MET A 78 -5.11 1.72 10.11
C MET A 78 -4.56 0.59 10.99
N LYS A 79 -4.59 0.75 12.32
CA LYS A 79 -4.13 -0.29 13.25
C LYS A 79 -4.83 -1.63 13.00
N TYR A 80 -6.13 -1.62 12.74
CA TYR A 80 -6.91 -2.82 12.50
C TYR A 80 -6.52 -3.54 11.20
N ILE A 81 -6.50 -2.82 10.07
CA ILE A 81 -6.24 -3.44 8.77
C ILE A 81 -4.78 -3.92 8.63
N PHE A 82 -3.81 -3.21 9.21
CA PHE A 82 -2.40 -3.60 9.19
C PHE A 82 -2.10 -4.78 10.12
N LYS A 83 -2.77 -4.88 11.26
CA LYS A 83 -2.63 -6.01 12.20
C LYS A 83 -2.92 -7.35 11.53
N LYS A 84 -3.88 -7.42 10.60
CA LYS A 84 -4.21 -8.62 9.82
C LYS A 84 -3.00 -9.19 9.07
N TYR A 85 -2.02 -8.34 8.73
CA TYR A 85 -0.81 -8.69 7.97
C TYR A 85 0.46 -8.62 8.81
N GLY A 86 0.34 -8.70 10.15
CA GLY A 86 1.47 -8.80 11.07
C GLY A 86 2.08 -7.45 11.49
N VAL A 87 1.53 -6.32 11.05
CA VAL A 87 2.04 -4.98 11.42
C VAL A 87 1.23 -4.41 12.57
N ASN A 88 1.84 -4.30 13.76
CA ASN A 88 1.18 -3.74 14.94
C ASN A 88 1.47 -2.25 15.07
N LEU A 89 0.61 -1.41 14.49
CA LEU A 89 0.73 0.05 14.55
C LEU A 89 0.38 0.59 15.95
N PRO A 90 0.99 1.71 16.38
CA PRO A 90 0.58 2.44 17.59
C PRO A 90 -0.87 2.94 17.50
N ARG A 91 -1.43 3.41 18.63
CA ARG A 91 -2.85 3.79 18.69
C ARG A 91 -3.17 5.08 17.94
N THR A 92 -2.32 6.09 17.99
CA THR A 92 -2.64 7.42 17.45
C THR A 92 -1.94 7.68 16.11
N SER A 93 -2.54 8.52 15.25
CA SER A 93 -1.94 8.92 13.98
C SER A 93 -0.57 9.59 14.15
N SER A 94 -0.41 10.40 15.19
CA SER A 94 0.87 11.04 15.52
C SER A 94 1.96 10.01 15.84
N GLN A 95 1.66 8.98 16.63
CA GLN A 95 2.59 7.88 16.92
C GLN A 95 2.87 7.03 15.67
N GLN A 96 1.84 6.71 14.88
CA GLN A 96 1.98 5.97 13.62
C GLN A 96 2.91 6.71 12.62
N SER A 97 2.91 8.03 12.65
CA SER A 97 3.78 8.84 11.78
C SER A 97 5.27 8.78 12.11
N LYS A 98 5.63 8.13 13.22
CA LYS A 98 7.02 7.98 13.70
C LYS A 98 7.59 6.59 13.43
N VAL A 99 6.78 5.61 12.99
CA VAL A 99 7.22 4.24 12.72
C VAL A 99 7.46 4.00 11.24
N GLY A 100 8.26 2.98 10.92
CA GLY A 100 8.63 2.63 9.55
C GLY A 100 9.63 3.60 8.93
N VAL A 101 9.86 3.46 7.62
CA VAL A 101 10.79 4.30 6.85
C VAL A 101 10.06 5.48 6.20
N ALA A 102 10.74 6.61 6.08
CA ALA A 102 10.19 7.78 5.39
C ALA A 102 10.07 7.52 3.89
N VAL A 103 8.96 7.96 3.29
CA VAL A 103 8.71 7.82 1.85
C VAL A 103 8.34 9.19 1.30
N SER A 104 8.97 9.60 0.18
CA SER A 104 8.58 10.81 -0.52
C SER A 104 7.20 10.63 -1.18
N LYS A 105 6.47 11.74 -1.39
CA LYS A 105 5.14 11.70 -2.03
C LYS A 105 5.20 11.11 -3.44
N SER A 106 6.30 11.32 -4.17
CA SER A 106 6.52 10.78 -5.52
C SER A 106 6.77 9.27 -5.55
N ASN A 107 7.25 8.70 -4.42
CA ASN A 107 7.60 7.28 -4.31
C ASN A 107 6.57 6.45 -3.54
N LEU A 108 5.35 6.99 -3.39
CA LEU A 108 4.25 6.29 -2.73
C LEU A 108 3.88 5.02 -3.48
N ARG A 109 3.71 3.93 -2.71
CA ARG A 109 3.22 2.63 -3.17
C ARG A 109 2.01 2.20 -2.36
N ALA A 110 1.15 1.36 -2.93
CA ALA A 110 0.01 0.82 -2.21
C ALA A 110 0.45 0.19 -0.87
N GLY A 111 -0.24 0.54 0.22
CA GLY A 111 0.10 0.15 1.58
C GLY A 111 0.95 1.16 2.36
N ASP A 112 1.46 2.23 1.73
CA ASP A 112 2.12 3.30 2.47
C ASP A 112 1.11 4.10 3.29
N LEU A 113 1.50 4.46 4.51
CA LEU A 113 0.74 5.36 5.36
C LEU A 113 0.99 6.81 4.95
N VAL A 114 -0.07 7.58 4.80
CA VAL A 114 -0.04 9.01 4.47
C VAL A 114 -0.65 9.79 5.62
N PHE A 115 0.04 10.82 6.07
CA PHE A 115 -0.31 11.61 7.25
C PHE A 115 -0.64 13.05 6.89
N PHE A 116 -1.65 13.58 7.57
CA PHE A 116 -2.20 14.89 7.28
C PHE A 116 -2.39 15.71 8.55
N SER A 117 -2.34 17.05 8.37
CA SER A 117 -2.82 18.03 9.33
C SER A 117 -4.20 18.50 8.88
N SER A 118 -5.27 17.94 9.45
CA SER A 118 -6.65 18.20 9.04
C SER A 118 -7.63 18.17 10.22
N GLY A 119 -8.79 18.77 10.02
CA GLY A 119 -9.83 18.91 11.06
C GLY A 119 -9.54 20.00 12.09
N SER A 120 -10.39 20.09 13.11
CA SER A 120 -10.37 21.18 14.11
C SER A 120 -9.11 21.27 14.97
N ARG A 121 -8.30 20.19 15.01
CA ARG A 121 -7.03 20.13 15.75
C ARG A 121 -5.81 20.39 14.90
N SER A 122 -6.00 20.76 13.63
CA SER A 122 -4.93 21.04 12.69
C SER A 122 -4.22 22.35 13.02
N THR A 123 -2.90 22.35 12.98
CA THR A 123 -2.04 23.55 13.00
C THR A 123 -1.35 23.76 11.64
N GLY A 124 -1.71 22.98 10.61
CA GLY A 124 -1.04 22.95 9.32
C GLY A 124 0.27 22.14 9.29
N LYS A 125 0.84 21.81 10.44
CA LYS A 125 2.15 21.11 10.56
C LYS A 125 2.09 19.83 11.39
N ASN A 126 1.15 19.72 12.34
CA ASN A 126 1.00 18.55 13.21
C ASN A 126 0.28 17.41 12.48
N VAL A 127 0.51 16.18 12.92
CA VAL A 127 -0.24 15.01 12.41
C VAL A 127 -1.50 14.81 13.22
N THR A 128 -2.65 14.97 12.57
CA THR A 128 -3.98 14.77 13.15
C THR A 128 -4.78 13.67 12.47
N HIS A 129 -4.36 13.25 11.25
CA HIS A 129 -5.07 12.27 10.46
C HIS A 129 -4.11 11.33 9.73
N VAL A 130 -4.59 10.12 9.41
CA VAL A 130 -3.85 9.09 8.70
C VAL A 130 -4.76 8.34 7.71
N ALA A 131 -4.19 7.98 6.57
CA ALA A 131 -4.79 7.14 5.53
C ALA A 131 -3.79 6.10 5.04
N VAL A 132 -4.25 5.06 4.35
CA VAL A 132 -3.39 4.19 3.55
C VAL A 132 -3.49 4.57 2.06
N TYR A 133 -2.34 4.67 1.41
CA TYR A 133 -2.28 4.92 -0.03
C TYR A 133 -2.67 3.67 -0.81
N MET A 134 -3.54 3.82 -1.81
CA MET A 134 -4.08 2.72 -2.61
C MET A 134 -3.39 2.53 -3.96
N GLY A 135 -2.55 3.48 -4.36
CA GLY A 135 -2.11 3.66 -5.74
C GLY A 135 -2.96 4.69 -6.48
N ASN A 136 -2.47 5.15 -7.64
CA ASN A 136 -3.19 6.03 -8.58
C ASN A 136 -3.77 7.31 -7.93
N GLY A 137 -3.03 7.90 -6.97
CA GLY A 137 -3.46 9.12 -6.29
C GLY A 137 -4.65 8.96 -5.35
N LYS A 138 -5.01 7.72 -4.95
CA LYS A 138 -6.13 7.45 -4.05
C LYS A 138 -5.67 7.05 -2.66
N ILE A 139 -6.46 7.40 -1.65
CA ILE A 139 -6.27 7.04 -0.24
C ILE A 139 -7.54 6.41 0.32
N LEU A 140 -7.37 5.36 1.14
CA LEU A 140 -8.43 4.76 1.92
C LEU A 140 -8.28 5.20 3.36
N HIS A 141 -9.34 5.74 3.96
CA HIS A 141 -9.34 6.30 5.31
C HIS A 141 -10.74 6.36 5.89
N THR A 142 -10.88 6.85 7.12
CA THR A 142 -12.19 7.19 7.70
C THR A 142 -12.16 8.62 8.24
N TYR A 143 -13.15 9.44 7.83
CA TYR A 143 -13.20 10.85 8.14
C TYR A 143 -14.64 11.37 8.04
N GLY A 144 -15.27 11.70 9.20
CA GLY A 144 -16.65 12.18 9.22
C GLY A 144 -17.63 11.22 8.54
N LYS A 145 -18.66 11.77 7.88
CA LYS A 145 -19.54 11.00 6.98
C LYS A 145 -18.90 10.90 5.59
N PRO A 146 -18.97 9.76 4.91
CA PRO A 146 -19.74 8.53 5.22
C PRO A 146 -18.97 7.52 6.10
N GLY A 147 -17.89 7.90 6.78
CA GLY A 147 -17.04 6.99 7.55
C GLY A 147 -15.88 6.48 6.70
N VAL A 148 -15.66 5.15 6.66
CA VAL A 148 -14.59 4.57 5.82
C VAL A 148 -14.89 4.84 4.35
N THR A 149 -13.96 5.52 3.67
CA THR A 149 -14.16 6.04 2.31
C THR A 149 -12.83 6.13 1.55
N ILE A 150 -12.95 6.34 0.24
CA ILE A 150 -11.83 6.60 -0.66
C ILE A 150 -11.85 8.07 -1.08
N SER A 151 -10.69 8.72 -0.99
CA SER A 151 -10.51 10.10 -1.44
C SER A 151 -9.37 10.22 -2.45
N ASN A 152 -9.38 11.32 -3.20
CA ASN A 152 -8.29 11.67 -4.10
C ASN A 152 -7.22 12.46 -3.32
N LEU A 153 -6.02 11.88 -3.15
CA LEU A 153 -4.87 12.52 -2.50
C LEU A 153 -4.45 13.84 -3.18
N ASN A 154 -4.74 13.97 -4.47
CA ASN A 154 -4.37 15.13 -5.27
C ASN A 154 -5.45 16.23 -5.28
N SER A 155 -6.61 16.03 -4.61
CA SER A 155 -7.57 17.12 -4.41
C SER A 155 -6.93 18.25 -3.60
N THR A 156 -7.41 19.48 -3.79
CA THR A 156 -6.87 20.67 -3.10
C THR A 156 -6.81 20.47 -1.60
N PHE A 157 -7.87 19.93 -0.99
CA PHE A 157 -7.93 19.69 0.46
C PHE A 157 -6.81 18.74 0.94
N TRP A 158 -6.72 17.53 0.37
CA TRP A 158 -5.74 16.54 0.81
C TRP A 158 -4.31 16.88 0.42
N LYS A 159 -4.14 17.56 -0.73
CA LYS A 159 -2.83 18.06 -1.17
C LYS A 159 -2.26 19.10 -0.18
N ASN A 160 -3.10 20.03 0.29
CA ASN A 160 -2.68 21.08 1.21
C ASN A 160 -2.51 20.58 2.66
N ALA A 161 -3.29 19.57 3.05
CA ALA A 161 -3.20 18.96 4.38
C ALA A 161 -2.05 17.95 4.53
N TYR A 162 -1.40 17.53 3.44
CA TYR A 162 -0.33 16.53 3.46
C TYR A 162 0.86 16.98 4.32
N VAL A 163 1.34 16.10 5.21
CA VAL A 163 2.51 16.33 6.06
C VAL A 163 3.67 15.41 5.69
N LYS A 164 3.46 14.11 5.64
CA LYS A 164 4.50 13.10 5.36
C LYS A 164 3.90 11.72 5.05
N SER A 165 4.78 10.79 4.68
CA SER A 165 4.40 9.38 4.48
C SER A 165 5.41 8.43 5.10
N ARG A 166 4.96 7.20 5.41
CA ARG A 166 5.75 6.11 5.99
C ARG A 166 5.43 4.78 5.34
N ARG A 167 6.45 3.95 5.14
CA ARG A 167 6.32 2.54 4.75
C ARG A 167 6.59 1.67 5.97
N VAL A 168 5.69 0.72 6.23
CA VAL A 168 5.71 -0.17 7.39
C VAL A 168 5.58 -1.66 7.03
N LEU A 169 5.52 -1.93 5.72
CA LEU A 169 5.47 -3.26 5.12
C LEU A 169 6.81 -3.64 4.51
#